data_2ccdb3116c3289a838d100d8ce785eca
#
_entry.id   2ccdb3116c3289a838d100d8ce785eca
#
_cell.length_a   1.000
_cell.length_b   1.000
_cell.length_c   1.000
_cell.angle_alpha   90.00
_cell.angle_beta   90.00
_cell.angle_gamma   90.00
#
_symmetry.space_group_name_H-M   'P 1'
#
loop_
_entity.id
_entity.type
_entity.pdbx_description
1 polymer ?
#
loop_
_entity_poly.entity_id
_entity_poly.type
_entity_poly.pdbx_seq_one_letter_code
_entity_poly.pdbx_strand_id
1 'polypeptide(L)'
;TCNYVEKVISPIRSRTQEFQIVPPTKKDVAVQISQILGKEGVGFQPKDLVPIIDSSYPDIRKIINTCQLNSSKGQLKLDTTSVIDSDLKSKVVEILKGNDSKPNKWKNIRQAVADSRTQDFTELYTFLYEKVDEFGGSNTSNIILILSESQHKDALVVDKEITFMSCIIQIVGIL
;
A
#
# COMPACT_ATOMS: atom_id res chain seq x y z
N THR A 1 -4.14 15.90 -19.65
CA THR A 1 -4.55 15.12 -18.45
C THR A 1 -3.57 15.39 -17.33
N CYS A 2 -4.04 15.44 -16.10
CA CYS A 2 -3.21 15.61 -14.91
C CYS A 2 -3.83 14.79 -13.75
N ASN A 3 -2.99 14.40 -12.79
CA ASN A 3 -3.44 13.70 -11.58
C ASN A 3 -3.78 14.68 -10.45
N TYR A 4 -3.29 15.90 -10.52
CA TYR A 4 -3.44 16.93 -9.47
C TYR A 4 -3.92 18.24 -10.11
N VAL A 5 -5.22 18.52 -10.02
CA VAL A 5 -5.85 19.70 -10.61
C VAL A 5 -5.32 20.99 -9.97
N GLU A 6 -5.01 20.94 -8.68
CA GLU A 6 -4.48 22.06 -7.90
C GLU A 6 -3.07 22.50 -8.35
N LYS A 7 -2.33 21.63 -9.04
CA LYS A 7 -1.01 21.96 -9.62
C LYS A 7 -1.11 22.62 -11.01
N VAL A 8 -2.32 22.65 -11.60
CA VAL A 8 -2.56 23.31 -12.88
C VAL A 8 -2.83 24.78 -12.64
N ILE A 9 -2.05 25.67 -13.31
CA ILE A 9 -2.17 27.10 -13.14
C ILE A 9 -3.55 27.62 -13.54
N SER A 10 -4.03 28.63 -12.82
CA SER A 10 -5.36 29.23 -13.00
C SER A 10 -5.67 29.67 -14.44
N PRO A 11 -4.75 30.28 -15.22
CA PRO A 11 -5.01 30.64 -16.61
C PRO A 11 -5.34 29.47 -17.55
N ILE A 12 -4.83 28.26 -17.26
CA ILE A 12 -5.17 27.06 -18.04
C ILE A 12 -6.54 26.56 -17.61
N ARG A 13 -6.80 26.48 -16.31
CA ARG A 13 -8.09 26.01 -15.78
C ARG A 13 -9.26 26.87 -16.26
N SER A 14 -9.09 28.19 -16.29
CA SER A 14 -10.14 29.10 -16.75
C SER A 14 -10.46 29.01 -18.26
N ARG A 15 -9.60 28.42 -19.07
CA ARG A 15 -9.75 28.27 -20.52
C ARG A 15 -10.05 26.84 -20.97
N THR A 16 -10.15 25.91 -20.03
CA THR A 16 -10.40 24.50 -20.30
C THR A 16 -11.63 24.02 -19.54
N GLN A 17 -12.33 23.03 -20.10
CA GLN A 17 -13.36 22.33 -19.38
C GLN A 17 -12.75 21.18 -18.61
N GLU A 18 -13.01 21.09 -17.31
CA GLU A 18 -12.52 20.04 -16.43
C GLU A 18 -13.49 18.86 -16.44
N PHE A 19 -12.93 17.66 -16.67
CA PHE A 19 -13.66 16.39 -16.52
C PHE A 19 -12.93 15.55 -15.48
N GLN A 20 -13.60 15.23 -14.40
CA GLN A 20 -13.07 14.34 -13.39
C GLN A 20 -13.36 12.88 -13.77
N ILE A 21 -12.30 12.07 -13.94
CA ILE A 21 -12.41 10.64 -14.15
C ILE A 21 -12.36 9.96 -12.78
N VAL A 22 -13.50 9.42 -12.36
CA VAL A 22 -13.63 8.67 -11.10
C VAL A 22 -13.33 7.19 -11.37
N PRO A 23 -12.57 6.51 -10.50
CA PRO A 23 -12.34 5.08 -10.63
C PRO A 23 -13.68 4.30 -10.62
N PRO A 24 -13.83 3.26 -11.45
CA PRO A 24 -15.00 2.39 -11.42
C PRO A 24 -15.08 1.63 -10.09
N THR A 25 -16.24 1.11 -9.75
CA THR A 25 -16.40 0.34 -8.50
C THR A 25 -15.55 -0.93 -8.52
N LYS A 26 -15.17 -1.44 -7.34
CA LYS A 26 -14.43 -2.71 -7.23
C LYS A 26 -15.16 -3.87 -7.93
N LYS A 27 -16.50 -3.85 -7.93
CA LYS A 27 -17.33 -4.84 -8.65
C LYS A 27 -17.15 -4.76 -10.16
N ASP A 28 -17.19 -3.56 -10.72
CA ASP A 28 -17.00 -3.35 -12.16
C ASP A 28 -15.59 -3.74 -12.58
N VAL A 29 -14.59 -3.42 -11.75
CA VAL A 29 -13.20 -3.85 -11.96
C VAL A 29 -13.12 -5.38 -11.97
N ALA A 30 -13.74 -6.06 -11.01
CA ALA A 30 -13.75 -7.53 -10.95
C ALA A 30 -14.38 -8.17 -12.20
N VAL A 31 -15.48 -7.61 -12.67
CA VAL A 31 -16.14 -8.08 -13.91
C VAL A 31 -15.21 -7.90 -15.12
N GLN A 32 -14.59 -6.72 -15.24
CA GLN A 32 -13.68 -6.44 -16.35
C GLN A 32 -12.45 -7.34 -16.34
N ILE A 33 -11.83 -7.55 -15.18
CA ILE A 33 -10.67 -8.45 -15.02
C ILE A 33 -11.08 -9.90 -15.37
N SER A 34 -12.25 -10.35 -14.92
CA SER A 34 -12.77 -11.68 -15.24
C SER A 34 -12.94 -11.88 -16.75
N GLN A 35 -13.43 -10.85 -17.48
CA GLN A 35 -13.54 -10.89 -18.93
C GLN A 35 -12.18 -10.95 -19.63
N ILE A 36 -11.19 -10.19 -19.12
CA ILE A 36 -9.83 -10.21 -19.67
C ILE A 36 -9.22 -11.60 -19.50
N LEU A 37 -9.25 -12.15 -18.28
CA LEU A 37 -8.69 -13.48 -17.99
C LEU A 37 -9.38 -14.57 -18.82
N GLY A 38 -10.72 -14.48 -18.99
CA GLY A 38 -11.46 -15.40 -19.85
C GLY A 38 -11.05 -15.34 -21.32
N LYS A 39 -10.79 -14.14 -21.86
CA LYS A 39 -10.29 -13.95 -23.25
C LYS A 39 -8.87 -14.49 -23.42
N GLU A 40 -8.03 -14.36 -22.41
CA GLU A 40 -6.66 -14.87 -22.41
C GLU A 40 -6.57 -16.38 -22.08
N GLY A 41 -7.72 -17.04 -21.87
CA GLY A 41 -7.78 -18.48 -21.56
C GLY A 41 -7.19 -18.85 -20.20
N VAL A 42 -7.13 -17.91 -19.26
CA VAL A 42 -6.62 -18.12 -17.89
C VAL A 42 -7.76 -18.57 -16.98
N GLY A 43 -7.64 -19.79 -16.44
CA GLY A 43 -8.55 -20.30 -15.42
C GLY A 43 -8.34 -19.61 -14.08
N PHE A 44 -9.41 -19.18 -13.43
CA PHE A 44 -9.37 -18.52 -12.13
C PHE A 44 -10.63 -18.80 -11.32
N GLN A 45 -10.57 -18.62 -10.00
CA GLN A 45 -11.76 -18.58 -9.16
C GLN A 45 -12.05 -17.12 -8.75
N PRO A 46 -13.34 -16.70 -8.65
CA PRO A 46 -13.67 -15.32 -8.25
C PRO A 46 -13.04 -14.89 -6.92
N LYS A 47 -12.84 -15.83 -5.98
CA LYS A 47 -12.18 -15.57 -4.71
C LYS A 47 -10.70 -15.17 -4.85
N ASP A 48 -10.04 -15.58 -5.95
CA ASP A 48 -8.62 -15.29 -6.17
C ASP A 48 -8.41 -13.85 -6.64
N LEU A 49 -9.46 -13.21 -7.19
CA LEU A 49 -9.41 -11.82 -7.65
C LEU A 49 -9.56 -10.82 -6.49
N VAL A 50 -10.27 -11.18 -5.44
CA VAL A 50 -10.57 -10.26 -4.32
C VAL A 50 -9.31 -9.69 -3.70
N PRO A 51 -8.31 -10.49 -3.25
CA PRO A 51 -7.10 -9.95 -2.64
C PRO A 51 -6.26 -9.12 -3.62
N ILE A 52 -6.23 -9.46 -4.92
CA ILE A 52 -5.51 -8.67 -5.94
C ILE A 52 -6.17 -7.30 -6.11
N ILE A 53 -7.50 -7.25 -6.18
CA ILE A 53 -8.24 -6.01 -6.33
C ILE A 53 -8.09 -5.16 -5.07
N ASP A 54 -8.25 -5.74 -3.89
CA ASP A 54 -8.18 -5.01 -2.63
C ASP A 54 -6.80 -4.42 -2.36
N SER A 55 -5.74 -5.10 -2.75
CA SER A 55 -4.36 -4.63 -2.56
C SER A 55 -3.94 -3.53 -3.53
N SER A 56 -4.58 -3.42 -4.70
CA SER A 56 -4.11 -2.55 -5.78
C SER A 56 -5.11 -1.48 -6.21
N TYR A 57 -6.39 -1.58 -5.78
CA TYR A 57 -7.41 -0.57 -6.08
C TYR A 57 -7.01 0.81 -5.50
N PRO A 58 -7.15 1.92 -6.25
CA PRO A 58 -7.87 2.06 -7.52
C PRO A 58 -7.02 1.88 -8.79
N ASP A 59 -5.78 1.42 -8.70
CA ASP A 59 -4.88 1.26 -9.86
C ASP A 59 -5.21 0.00 -10.67
N ILE A 60 -6.08 0.17 -11.69
CA ILE A 60 -6.50 -0.93 -12.57
C ILE A 60 -5.33 -1.54 -13.34
N ARG A 61 -4.33 -0.73 -13.72
CA ARG A 61 -3.15 -1.20 -14.44
C ARG A 61 -2.32 -2.12 -13.55
N LYS A 62 -2.12 -1.75 -12.29
CA LYS A 62 -1.43 -2.59 -11.30
C LYS A 62 -2.19 -3.91 -11.09
N ILE A 63 -3.53 -3.89 -11.02
CA ILE A 63 -4.36 -5.09 -10.92
C ILE A 63 -4.13 -6.02 -12.11
N ILE A 64 -4.20 -5.51 -13.35
CA ILE A 64 -3.99 -6.31 -14.57
C ILE A 64 -2.58 -6.91 -14.59
N ASN A 65 -1.55 -6.11 -14.30
CA ASN A 65 -0.16 -6.57 -14.26
C ASN A 65 0.03 -7.65 -13.18
N THR A 66 -0.58 -7.49 -12.02
CA THR A 66 -0.53 -8.50 -10.95
C THR A 66 -1.20 -9.79 -11.38
N CYS A 67 -2.36 -9.72 -12.04
CA CYS A 67 -3.00 -10.91 -12.61
C CYS A 67 -2.12 -11.59 -13.66
N GLN A 68 -1.46 -10.82 -14.54
CA GLN A 68 -0.58 -11.35 -15.57
C GLN A 68 0.65 -12.05 -14.96
N LEU A 69 1.29 -11.44 -13.96
CA LEU A 69 2.44 -12.02 -13.26
C LEU A 69 2.08 -13.34 -12.54
N ASN A 70 0.87 -13.39 -11.97
CA ASN A 70 0.37 -14.56 -11.25
C ASN A 70 -0.30 -15.60 -12.17
N SER A 71 -0.39 -15.34 -13.48
CA SER A 71 -0.92 -16.29 -14.46
C SER A 71 0.18 -17.21 -14.95
N SER A 72 0.25 -18.42 -14.39
CA SER A 72 1.22 -19.43 -14.77
C SER A 72 0.53 -20.67 -15.32
N LYS A 73 0.99 -21.16 -16.46
CA LYS A 73 0.44 -22.38 -17.13
C LYS A 73 -1.08 -22.33 -17.37
N GLY A 74 -1.61 -21.13 -17.71
CA GLY A 74 -3.02 -20.95 -17.99
C GLY A 74 -3.93 -20.95 -16.76
N GLN A 75 -3.39 -20.80 -15.56
CA GLN A 75 -4.15 -20.65 -14.33
C GLN A 75 -3.63 -19.49 -13.49
N LEU A 76 -4.55 -18.71 -12.93
CA LEU A 76 -4.22 -17.68 -11.94
C LEU A 76 -3.86 -18.38 -10.63
N LYS A 77 -2.59 -18.31 -10.25
CA LYS A 77 -2.10 -18.77 -8.96
C LYS A 77 -1.62 -17.56 -8.19
N LEU A 78 -2.24 -17.28 -7.07
CA LEU A 78 -1.74 -16.26 -6.16
C LEU A 78 -0.36 -16.72 -5.65
N ASP A 79 0.71 -16.14 -6.22
CA ASP A 79 1.99 -16.22 -5.56
C ASP A 79 1.91 -15.42 -4.26
N THR A 80 2.47 -15.97 -3.22
CA THR A 80 2.47 -15.46 -1.84
C THR A 80 2.95 -14.00 -1.74
N THR A 81 3.56 -13.44 -2.78
CA THR A 81 4.15 -12.09 -2.78
C THR A 81 3.10 -10.95 -2.75
N SER A 82 1.97 -11.10 -3.43
CA SER A 82 0.89 -10.08 -3.36
C SER A 82 0.09 -10.15 -2.06
N VAL A 83 0.09 -11.33 -1.41
CA VAL A 83 -0.43 -11.52 -0.05
C VAL A 83 0.55 -10.97 0.99
N ILE A 84 1.86 -10.99 0.70
CA ILE A 84 2.92 -10.53 1.61
C ILE A 84 2.82 -9.02 1.87
N ASP A 85 2.49 -8.17 0.88
CA ASP A 85 2.37 -6.72 1.11
C ASP A 85 1.18 -6.36 2.01
N SER A 86 0.03 -7.04 1.84
CA SER A 86 -1.11 -6.87 2.75
C SER A 86 -0.82 -7.49 4.13
N ASP A 87 -0.06 -8.57 4.17
CA ASP A 87 0.37 -9.24 5.39
C ASP A 87 1.39 -8.39 6.16
N LEU A 88 2.36 -7.74 5.48
CA LEU A 88 3.32 -6.83 6.10
C LEU A 88 2.63 -5.65 6.80
N LYS A 89 1.69 -4.98 6.12
CA LYS A 89 0.94 -3.85 6.68
C LYS A 89 0.21 -4.24 7.96
N SER A 90 -0.52 -5.35 7.91
CA SER A 90 -1.25 -5.87 9.05
C SER A 90 -0.33 -6.30 10.18
N LYS A 91 0.76 -7.01 9.88
CA LYS A 91 1.77 -7.45 10.86
C LYS A 91 2.42 -6.28 11.58
N VAL A 92 2.80 -5.22 10.86
CA VAL A 92 3.41 -4.03 11.49
C VAL A 92 2.46 -3.42 12.50
N VAL A 93 1.18 -3.24 12.17
CA VAL A 93 0.19 -2.68 13.10
C VAL A 93 -0.06 -3.63 14.29
N GLU A 94 -0.14 -4.94 14.07
CA GLU A 94 -0.29 -5.92 15.16
C GLU A 94 0.89 -5.89 16.12
N ILE A 95 2.12 -5.81 15.63
CA ILE A 95 3.32 -5.71 16.47
C ILE A 95 3.31 -4.40 17.25
N LEU A 96 2.90 -3.28 16.64
CA LEU A 96 2.81 -1.98 17.32
C LEU A 96 1.78 -2.00 18.45
N LYS A 97 0.63 -2.66 18.24
CA LYS A 97 -0.42 -2.86 19.26
C LYS A 97 -0.01 -3.83 20.38
N GLY A 98 0.85 -4.79 20.08
CA GLY A 98 1.25 -5.83 21.01
C GLY A 98 1.90 -5.26 22.28
N ASN A 99 1.93 -6.04 23.36
CA ASN A 99 2.56 -5.68 24.61
C ASN A 99 4.04 -6.11 24.71
N ASP A 100 4.65 -6.40 23.58
CA ASP A 100 6.07 -6.77 23.53
C ASP A 100 6.98 -5.64 24.01
N SER A 101 8.18 -6.00 24.49
CA SER A 101 9.18 -5.01 24.84
C SER A 101 9.61 -4.19 23.62
N LYS A 102 9.93 -2.91 23.83
CA LYS A 102 10.36 -2.00 22.75
C LYS A 102 11.45 -2.60 21.84
N PRO A 103 12.51 -3.24 22.37
CA PRO A 103 13.52 -3.90 21.54
C PRO A 103 12.98 -5.04 20.68
N ASN A 104 11.99 -5.79 21.16
CA ASN A 104 11.40 -6.87 20.39
C ASN A 104 10.49 -6.36 19.28
N LYS A 105 9.70 -5.30 19.55
CA LYS A 105 8.81 -4.71 18.53
C LYS A 105 9.58 -4.30 17.27
N TRP A 106 10.60 -3.44 17.40
CA TRP A 106 11.35 -2.99 16.23
C TRP A 106 12.15 -4.12 15.56
N LYS A 107 12.63 -5.12 16.33
CA LYS A 107 13.32 -6.29 15.79
C LYS A 107 12.38 -7.17 14.97
N ASN A 108 11.17 -7.41 15.46
CA ASN A 108 10.15 -8.18 14.75
C ASN A 108 9.68 -7.45 13.49
N ILE A 109 9.50 -6.12 13.53
CA ILE A 109 9.15 -5.33 12.37
C ILE A 109 10.28 -5.36 11.33
N ARG A 110 11.53 -5.22 11.74
CA ARG A 110 12.68 -5.33 10.84
C ARG A 110 12.72 -6.68 10.13
N GLN A 111 12.47 -7.77 10.86
CA GLN A 111 12.42 -9.10 10.27
C GLN A 111 11.28 -9.20 9.25
N ALA A 112 10.09 -8.70 9.57
CA ALA A 112 8.94 -8.70 8.67
C ALA A 112 9.22 -7.89 7.39
N VAL A 113 9.90 -6.74 7.51
CA VAL A 113 10.33 -5.93 6.36
C VAL A 113 11.33 -6.68 5.49
N ALA A 114 12.35 -7.29 6.09
CA ALA A 114 13.35 -8.07 5.37
C ALA A 114 12.72 -9.27 4.62
N ASP A 115 11.76 -9.95 5.25
CA ASP A 115 11.07 -11.10 4.66
C ASP A 115 10.17 -10.69 3.49
N SER A 116 9.58 -9.48 3.54
CA SER A 116 8.70 -8.95 2.47
C SER A 116 9.45 -8.50 1.23
N ARG A 117 10.75 -8.19 1.32
CA ARG A 117 11.57 -7.60 0.25
C ARG A 117 10.99 -6.31 -0.34
N THR A 118 10.19 -5.60 0.42
CA THR A 118 9.57 -4.32 0.01
C THR A 118 10.67 -3.25 -0.15
N GLN A 119 10.66 -2.55 -1.29
CA GLN A 119 11.59 -1.46 -1.59
C GLN A 119 10.94 -0.08 -1.52
N ASP A 120 9.61 -0.01 -1.57
CA ASP A 120 8.85 1.23 -1.48
C ASP A 120 7.91 1.20 -0.27
N PHE A 121 8.14 2.11 0.67
CA PHE A 121 7.41 2.21 1.93
C PHE A 121 6.30 3.26 1.92
N THR A 122 6.05 3.93 0.79
CA THR A 122 5.04 5.00 0.68
C THR A 122 3.65 4.54 1.12
N GLU A 123 3.23 3.36 0.68
CA GLU A 123 1.94 2.77 1.07
C GLU A 123 1.90 2.37 2.56
N LEU A 124 3.03 1.97 3.15
CA LEU A 124 3.15 1.66 4.57
C LEU A 124 2.99 2.90 5.45
N TYR A 125 3.60 4.04 5.08
CA TYR A 125 3.40 5.30 5.79
C TYR A 125 1.93 5.72 5.77
N THR A 126 1.27 5.63 4.61
CA THR A 126 -0.16 5.95 4.46
C THR A 126 -1.02 5.04 5.32
N PHE A 127 -0.76 3.73 5.29
CA PHE A 127 -1.50 2.76 6.09
C PHE A 127 -1.30 2.95 7.60
N LEU A 128 -0.08 3.25 8.04
CA LEU A 128 0.19 3.57 9.45
C LEU A 128 -0.53 4.83 9.90
N TYR A 129 -0.63 5.84 9.03
CA TYR A 129 -1.42 7.04 9.31
C TYR A 129 -2.92 6.72 9.43
N GLU A 130 -3.49 5.92 8.52
CA GLU A 130 -4.90 5.51 8.57
C GLU A 130 -5.25 4.70 9.83
N LYS A 131 -4.28 3.95 10.34
CA LYS A 131 -4.42 3.06 11.49
C LYS A 131 -3.85 3.63 12.80
N VAL A 132 -3.40 4.88 12.80
CA VAL A 132 -2.71 5.48 13.94
C VAL A 132 -3.52 5.44 15.24
N ASP A 133 -4.83 5.59 15.17
CA ASP A 133 -5.72 5.56 16.35
C ASP A 133 -5.79 4.17 17.00
N GLU A 134 -5.47 3.12 16.25
CA GLU A 134 -5.50 1.75 16.75
C GLU A 134 -4.31 1.40 17.67
N PHE A 135 -3.18 2.11 17.53
CA PHE A 135 -1.97 1.84 18.32
C PHE A 135 -1.37 3.08 18.99
N GLY A 136 -1.75 4.30 18.58
CA GLY A 136 -1.15 5.54 19.04
C GLY A 136 -1.59 6.02 20.43
N GLY A 137 -2.82 5.69 20.82
CA GLY A 137 -3.38 6.11 22.12
C GLY A 137 -3.23 7.62 22.36
N SER A 138 -2.65 7.99 23.49
CA SER A 138 -2.39 9.40 23.85
C SER A 138 -1.29 10.07 23.01
N ASN A 139 -0.49 9.29 22.29
CA ASN A 139 0.66 9.76 21.50
C ASN A 139 0.38 9.91 20.01
N THR A 140 -0.89 9.75 19.59
CA THR A 140 -1.32 9.83 18.16
C THR A 140 -0.76 11.06 17.45
N SER A 141 -0.84 12.24 18.05
CA SER A 141 -0.32 13.49 17.45
C SER A 141 1.18 13.44 17.19
N ASN A 142 1.96 12.93 18.16
CA ASN A 142 3.41 12.80 18.01
C ASN A 142 3.78 11.77 16.93
N ILE A 143 3.02 10.68 16.83
CA ILE A 143 3.21 9.66 15.79
C ILE A 143 2.96 10.24 14.40
N ILE A 144 1.92 11.06 14.23
CA ILE A 144 1.64 11.73 12.95
C ILE A 144 2.80 12.65 12.55
N LEU A 145 3.37 13.40 13.48
CA LEU A 145 4.53 14.25 13.19
C LEU A 145 5.75 13.42 12.75
N ILE A 146 6.03 12.30 13.44
CA ILE A 146 7.11 11.38 13.07
C ILE A 146 6.88 10.78 11.67
N LEU A 147 5.66 10.35 11.38
CA LEU A 147 5.30 9.80 10.05
C LEU A 147 5.51 10.84 8.95
N SER A 148 5.03 12.08 9.14
CA SER A 148 5.17 13.18 8.19
C SER A 148 6.62 13.51 7.89
N GLU A 149 7.45 13.64 8.94
CA GLU A 149 8.89 13.91 8.80
C GLU A 149 9.62 12.76 8.09
N SER A 150 9.28 11.52 8.44
CA SER A 150 9.90 10.34 7.87
C SER A 150 9.52 10.17 6.40
N GLN A 151 8.26 10.40 6.03
CA GLN A 151 7.80 10.36 4.64
C GLN A 151 8.49 11.44 3.79
N HIS A 152 8.71 12.63 4.35
CA HIS A 152 9.47 13.67 3.65
C HIS A 152 10.93 13.25 3.41
N LYS A 153 11.59 12.66 4.40
CA LYS A 153 12.96 12.13 4.27
C LYS A 153 13.04 10.97 3.28
N ASP A 154 12.05 10.08 3.27
CA ASP A 154 11.97 8.93 2.36
C ASP A 154 11.99 9.33 0.88
N ALA A 155 11.40 10.47 0.55
CA ALA A 155 11.42 11.02 -0.80
C ALA A 155 12.81 11.49 -1.28
N LEU A 156 13.76 11.70 -0.37
CA LEU A 156 15.09 12.26 -0.64
C LEU A 156 16.22 11.24 -0.57
N VAL A 157 15.96 10.05 0.00
CA VAL A 157 16.99 9.05 0.24
C VAL A 157 16.92 7.91 -0.78
N VAL A 158 18.05 7.25 -0.98
CA VAL A 158 18.16 6.06 -1.84
C VAL A 158 17.72 4.81 -1.07
N ASP A 159 18.17 4.67 0.17
CA ASP A 159 17.85 3.54 1.04
C ASP A 159 16.65 3.87 1.94
N LYS A 160 15.49 3.51 1.45
CA LYS A 160 14.21 3.75 2.12
C LYS A 160 13.99 2.87 3.35
N GLU A 161 14.58 1.66 3.37
CA GLU A 161 14.45 0.75 4.51
C GLU A 161 15.00 1.36 5.79
N ILE A 162 16.19 1.99 5.72
CA ILE A 162 16.79 2.65 6.88
C ILE A 162 15.90 3.78 7.41
N THR A 163 15.32 4.57 6.51
CA THR A 163 14.43 5.68 6.88
C THR A 163 13.14 5.16 7.53
N PHE A 164 12.53 4.14 6.96
CA PHE A 164 11.36 3.49 7.53
C PHE A 164 11.66 2.89 8.91
N MET A 165 12.77 2.16 9.06
CA MET A 165 13.16 1.60 10.36
C MET A 165 13.46 2.67 11.41
N SER A 166 14.04 3.82 11.00
CA SER A 166 14.23 4.97 11.89
C SER A 166 12.88 5.52 12.39
N CYS A 167 11.90 5.62 11.51
CA CYS A 167 10.52 6.00 11.84
C CYS A 167 9.91 5.03 12.87
N ILE A 168 10.01 3.73 12.63
CA ILE A 168 9.49 2.70 13.54
C ILE A 168 10.15 2.78 14.93
N ILE A 169 11.46 2.98 14.99
CA ILE A 169 12.17 3.13 16.28
C ILE A 169 11.65 4.34 17.06
N GLN A 170 11.42 5.48 16.39
CA GLN A 170 10.87 6.67 17.03
C GLN A 170 9.44 6.44 17.52
N ILE A 171 8.58 5.81 16.72
CA ILE A 171 7.20 5.47 17.11
C ILE A 171 7.21 4.54 18.32
N VAL A 172 7.97 3.45 18.28
CA VAL A 172 8.09 2.50 19.40
C VAL A 172 8.68 3.16 20.65
N GLY A 173 9.55 4.17 20.46
CA GLY A 173 10.12 4.95 21.55
C GLY A 173 9.10 5.71 22.39
N ILE A 174 8.01 6.16 21.76
CA ILE A 174 6.94 6.95 22.41
C ILE A 174 5.71 6.12 22.79
N LEU A 175 5.55 4.89 22.25
CA LEU A 175 4.56 3.90 22.69
C LEU A 175 5.02 3.25 24.02
#